data_9a35b581450a063a8963bedc6074305a
#
_entry.id   9a35b581450a063a8963bedc6074305a
#
_cell.length_a   1.000
_cell.length_b   1.000
_cell.length_c   1.000
_cell.angle_alpha   90.00
_cell.angle_beta   90.00
_cell.angle_gamma   90.00
#
_symmetry.space_group_name_H-M   'P 1'
#
loop_
_entity.id
_entity.type
_entity.pdbx_description
1 polymer ?
#
loop_
_entity_poly.entity_id
_entity_poly.type
_entity_poly.pdbx_seq_one_letter_code
_entity_poly.pdbx_strand_id
1 'polypeptide(L)'
;MKELPTLGFTEAIKLASSRILDFKGRSRRSEFWWWLLVVFVVGFCVSLFISNMLVSSLWAIAYMFCALSATARRLQDTGKSAIWVYISYALGCVSNLYVSTSDAIAAIMDKLDSAHPNQAAIEKITMQYAGDFAIMGLLGCIFMVSCLIVFIMTLQDSKPAANKYGPSPKYVEE
;
A
#
# COMPACT_ATOMS: atom_id res chain seq x y z
N MET A 1 5.23 -13.69 31.34
CA MET A 1 5.38 -13.55 29.86
C MET A 1 6.72 -12.92 29.56
N LYS A 2 7.53 -13.57 28.76
CA LYS A 2 8.86 -13.10 28.33
C LYS A 2 8.76 -12.51 26.94
N GLU A 3 9.40 -11.35 26.72
CA GLU A 3 9.47 -10.72 25.41
C GLU A 3 10.59 -11.38 24.58
N LEU A 4 10.25 -11.80 23.37
CA LEU A 4 11.24 -12.34 22.42
C LEU A 4 12.07 -11.21 21.81
N PRO A 5 13.37 -11.42 21.51
CA PRO A 5 14.22 -10.44 20.86
C PRO A 5 13.62 -9.99 19.51
N THR A 6 13.93 -8.76 19.10
CA THR A 6 13.48 -8.23 17.79
C THR A 6 14.08 -9.05 16.65
N LEU A 7 13.29 -9.31 15.59
CA LEU A 7 13.81 -10.00 14.39
C LEU A 7 14.83 -9.11 13.68
N GLY A 8 15.95 -9.72 13.29
CA GLY A 8 16.89 -9.12 12.36
C GLY A 8 16.31 -8.98 10.95
N PHE A 9 16.96 -8.17 10.11
CA PHE A 9 16.52 -7.90 8.74
C PHE A 9 16.27 -9.17 7.91
N THR A 10 17.27 -10.06 7.85
CA THR A 10 17.23 -11.30 7.05
C THR A 10 16.13 -12.26 7.52
N GLU A 11 16.01 -12.41 8.84
CA GLU A 11 14.99 -13.28 9.45
C GLU A 11 13.57 -12.76 9.19
N ALA A 12 13.39 -11.45 9.33
CA ALA A 12 12.12 -10.79 9.10
C ALA A 12 11.65 -10.96 7.64
N ILE A 13 12.56 -10.77 6.67
CA ILE A 13 12.25 -10.94 5.25
C ILE A 13 11.95 -12.40 4.91
N LYS A 14 12.76 -13.35 5.40
CA LYS A 14 12.54 -14.78 5.18
C LYS A 14 11.17 -15.21 5.72
N LEU A 15 10.81 -14.74 6.91
CA LEU A 15 9.53 -15.06 7.54
C LEU A 15 8.36 -14.43 6.76
N ALA A 16 8.45 -13.15 6.40
CA ALA A 16 7.39 -12.44 5.71
C ALA A 16 7.20 -12.95 4.28
N SER A 17 8.29 -13.23 3.54
CA SER A 17 8.24 -13.75 2.17
C SER A 17 7.64 -15.14 2.09
N SER A 18 7.90 -16.01 3.07
CA SER A 18 7.29 -17.35 3.13
C SER A 18 5.76 -17.30 3.39
N ARG A 19 5.25 -16.15 3.82
CA ARG A 19 3.85 -15.93 4.23
C ARG A 19 3.13 -14.85 3.42
N ILE A 20 3.55 -14.60 2.17
CA ILE A 20 2.96 -13.55 1.29
C ILE A 20 1.46 -13.79 1.08
N LEU A 21 1.03 -15.03 0.94
CA LEU A 21 -0.39 -15.40 0.72
C LEU A 21 -1.11 -15.82 2.01
N ASP A 22 -0.45 -15.71 3.16
CA ASP A 22 -1.06 -16.03 4.44
C ASP A 22 -1.67 -14.77 5.07
N PHE A 23 -2.97 -14.69 5.09
CA PHE A 23 -3.75 -13.57 5.64
C PHE A 23 -4.21 -13.81 7.08
N LYS A 24 -3.85 -14.95 7.66
CA LYS A 24 -4.25 -15.33 9.02
C LYS A 24 -3.07 -15.25 9.97
N GLY A 25 -3.37 -15.03 11.25
CA GLY A 25 -2.36 -14.98 12.28
C GLY A 25 -1.88 -13.58 12.62
N ARG A 26 -0.70 -13.48 13.19
CA ARG A 26 -0.16 -12.23 13.75
C ARG A 26 1.25 -11.99 13.23
N SER A 27 1.59 -10.71 13.03
CA SER A 27 2.92 -10.28 12.59
C SER A 27 3.41 -9.15 13.48
N ARG A 28 4.59 -9.32 14.09
CA ARG A 28 5.15 -8.31 14.95
C ARG A 28 5.76 -7.14 14.17
N ARG A 29 6.06 -6.02 14.88
CA ARG A 29 6.56 -4.79 14.26
C ARG A 29 7.80 -5.01 13.40
N SER A 30 8.82 -5.73 13.91
CA SER A 30 10.07 -5.94 13.17
C SER A 30 9.87 -6.72 11.88
N GLU A 31 9.04 -7.78 11.88
CA GLU A 31 8.66 -8.51 10.65
C GLU A 31 7.99 -7.58 9.64
N PHE A 32 6.97 -6.83 10.10
CA PHE A 32 6.17 -5.95 9.25
C PHE A 32 7.00 -4.82 8.62
N TRP A 33 7.78 -4.07 9.42
CA TRP A 33 8.49 -2.88 8.92
C TRP A 33 9.65 -3.24 7.99
N TRP A 34 10.40 -4.31 8.26
CA TRP A 34 11.46 -4.77 7.36
C TRP A 34 10.90 -5.26 6.03
N TRP A 35 9.77 -5.97 6.08
CA TRP A 35 9.10 -6.42 4.86
C TRP A 35 8.55 -5.25 4.04
N LEU A 36 7.87 -4.31 4.69
CA LEU A 36 7.33 -3.13 4.02
C LEU A 36 8.42 -2.29 3.35
N LEU A 37 9.58 -2.14 4.00
CA LEU A 37 10.75 -1.46 3.43
C LEU A 37 11.22 -2.16 2.15
N VAL A 38 11.35 -3.48 2.15
CA VAL A 38 11.77 -4.24 0.97
C VAL A 38 10.77 -4.11 -0.16
N VAL A 39 9.47 -4.29 0.13
CA VAL A 39 8.42 -4.12 -0.89
C VAL A 39 8.45 -2.72 -1.47
N PHE A 40 8.59 -1.69 -0.64
CA PHE A 40 8.67 -0.30 -1.10
C PHE A 40 9.90 -0.06 -2.00
N VAL A 41 11.09 -0.47 -1.56
CA VAL A 41 12.34 -0.26 -2.32
C VAL A 41 12.29 -1.00 -3.66
N VAL A 42 11.91 -2.28 -3.65
CA VAL A 42 11.82 -3.07 -4.88
C VAL A 42 10.73 -2.52 -5.81
N GLY A 43 9.56 -2.21 -5.27
CA GLY A 43 8.46 -1.63 -6.05
C GLY A 43 8.86 -0.31 -6.71
N PHE A 44 9.53 0.57 -5.96
CA PHE A 44 10.02 1.86 -6.46
C PHE A 44 11.11 1.68 -7.52
N CYS A 45 12.14 0.86 -7.25
CA CYS A 45 13.21 0.63 -8.21
C CYS A 45 12.71 0.08 -9.54
N VAL A 46 11.79 -0.88 -9.53
CA VAL A 46 11.21 -1.44 -10.76
C VAL A 46 10.34 -0.41 -11.48
N SER A 47 9.59 0.42 -10.75
CA SER A 47 8.75 1.45 -11.37
C SER A 47 9.52 2.48 -12.18
N LEU A 48 10.80 2.73 -11.86
CA LEU A 48 11.66 3.65 -12.61
C LEU A 48 11.94 3.20 -14.05
N PHE A 49 11.80 1.91 -14.32
CA PHE A 49 12.05 1.33 -15.66
C PHE A 49 10.76 1.12 -16.48
N ILE A 50 9.59 1.45 -15.92
CA ILE A 50 8.31 1.27 -16.58
C ILE A 50 7.80 2.62 -17.07
N SER A 51 7.87 2.86 -18.37
CA SER A 51 7.38 4.11 -18.99
C SER A 51 5.90 4.06 -19.34
N ASN A 52 5.34 2.88 -19.61
CA ASN A 52 3.93 2.75 -19.95
C ASN A 52 3.05 2.86 -18.70
N MET A 53 2.09 3.79 -18.73
CA MET A 53 1.24 4.12 -17.58
C MET A 53 0.36 2.95 -17.13
N LEU A 54 -0.23 2.19 -18.06
CA LEU A 54 -1.04 1.01 -17.75
C LEU A 54 -0.19 -0.10 -17.10
N VAL A 55 0.99 -0.36 -17.67
CA VAL A 55 1.93 -1.36 -17.13
C VAL A 55 2.41 -0.94 -15.74
N SER A 56 2.71 0.34 -15.54
CA SER A 56 3.08 0.91 -14.24
C SER A 56 1.95 0.75 -13.21
N SER A 57 0.71 0.98 -13.62
CA SER A 57 -0.48 0.79 -12.79
C SER A 57 -0.67 -0.67 -12.35
N LEU A 58 -0.56 -1.61 -13.29
CA LEU A 58 -0.66 -3.04 -12.99
C LEU A 58 0.49 -3.50 -12.09
N TRP A 59 1.70 -3.00 -12.33
CA TRP A 59 2.83 -3.23 -11.45
C TRP A 59 2.58 -2.72 -10.03
N ALA A 60 2.06 -1.48 -9.89
CA ALA A 60 1.74 -0.89 -8.61
C ALA A 60 0.74 -1.76 -7.82
N ILE A 61 -0.30 -2.26 -8.46
CA ILE A 61 -1.28 -3.18 -7.85
C ILE A 61 -0.60 -4.49 -7.41
N ALA A 62 0.26 -5.06 -8.25
CA ALA A 62 0.93 -6.32 -7.97
C ALA A 62 1.90 -6.23 -6.77
N TYR A 63 2.77 -5.21 -6.73
CA TYR A 63 3.72 -5.11 -5.62
C TYR A 63 3.04 -4.68 -4.30
N MET A 64 2.03 -3.84 -4.38
CA MET A 64 1.21 -3.53 -3.21
C MET A 64 0.55 -4.80 -2.64
N PHE A 65 0.14 -5.76 -3.48
CA PHE A 65 -0.41 -7.03 -3.03
C PHE A 65 0.57 -7.82 -2.16
N CYS A 66 1.87 -7.70 -2.39
CA CYS A 66 2.89 -8.31 -1.54
C CYS A 66 2.91 -7.75 -0.10
N ALA A 67 2.48 -6.51 0.10
CA ALA A 67 2.38 -5.91 1.44
C ALA A 67 1.04 -6.20 2.13
N LEU A 68 0.00 -6.59 1.37
CA LEU A 68 -1.37 -6.73 1.86
C LEU A 68 -1.50 -7.72 3.02
N SER A 69 -0.93 -8.92 2.86
CA SER A 69 -1.03 -9.98 3.88
C SER A 69 -0.28 -9.61 5.17
N ALA A 70 0.92 -9.02 5.03
CA ALA A 70 1.71 -8.57 6.18
C ALA A 70 0.99 -7.45 6.94
N THR A 71 0.38 -6.50 6.23
CA THR A 71 -0.40 -5.42 6.85
C THR A 71 -1.65 -5.96 7.55
N ALA A 72 -2.35 -6.92 6.94
CA ALA A 72 -3.49 -7.59 7.54
C ALA A 72 -3.10 -8.30 8.86
N ARG A 73 -2.03 -9.12 8.84
CA ARG A 73 -1.50 -9.78 10.04
C ARG A 73 -1.03 -8.79 11.10
N ARG A 74 -0.50 -7.63 10.68
CA ARG A 74 -0.09 -6.57 11.61
C ARG A 74 -1.28 -5.97 12.34
N LEU A 75 -2.40 -5.68 11.66
CA LEU A 75 -3.62 -5.22 12.34
C LEU A 75 -4.18 -6.29 13.27
N GLN A 76 -4.17 -7.55 12.85
CA GLN A 76 -4.60 -8.68 13.68
C GLN A 76 -3.74 -8.82 14.95
N ASP A 77 -2.45 -8.51 14.88
CA ASP A 77 -1.53 -8.51 16.03
C ASP A 77 -1.90 -7.43 17.06
N THR A 78 -2.37 -6.28 16.63
CA THR A 78 -2.94 -5.24 17.52
C THR A 78 -4.36 -5.56 18.02
N GLY A 79 -4.93 -6.68 17.57
CA GLY A 79 -6.29 -7.13 17.91
C GLY A 79 -7.40 -6.49 17.09
N LYS A 80 -7.05 -5.78 16.02
CA LYS A 80 -8.00 -5.12 15.11
C LYS A 80 -8.37 -6.01 13.93
N SER A 81 -9.46 -5.66 13.27
CA SER A 81 -9.90 -6.36 12.07
C SER A 81 -9.06 -5.95 10.85
N ALA A 82 -8.66 -6.92 10.03
CA ALA A 82 -7.99 -6.68 8.75
C ALA A 82 -8.90 -6.03 7.69
N ILE A 83 -10.21 -5.89 7.94
CA ILE A 83 -11.17 -5.31 6.99
C ILE A 83 -10.74 -3.90 6.54
N TRP A 84 -10.15 -3.10 7.44
CA TRP A 84 -9.65 -1.77 7.13
C TRP A 84 -8.55 -1.77 6.08
N VAL A 85 -7.68 -2.78 6.13
CA VAL A 85 -6.62 -2.97 5.12
C VAL A 85 -7.24 -3.31 3.77
N TYR A 86 -8.22 -4.22 3.72
CA TYR A 86 -8.87 -4.62 2.47
C TYR A 86 -9.64 -3.47 1.83
N ILE A 87 -10.34 -2.66 2.63
CA ILE A 87 -11.04 -1.45 2.14
C ILE A 87 -10.03 -0.46 1.55
N SER A 88 -8.95 -0.14 2.28
CA SER A 88 -7.91 0.77 1.78
C SER A 88 -7.27 0.26 0.49
N TYR A 89 -7.06 -1.04 0.41
CA TYR A 89 -6.48 -1.68 -0.77
C TYR A 89 -7.41 -1.61 -1.98
N ALA A 90 -8.68 -1.93 -1.79
CA ALA A 90 -9.68 -1.83 -2.84
C ALA A 90 -9.82 -0.38 -3.35
N LEU A 91 -9.83 0.60 -2.45
CA LEU A 91 -9.84 2.03 -2.80
C LEU A 91 -8.58 2.41 -3.60
N GLY A 92 -7.41 1.93 -3.18
CA GLY A 92 -6.15 2.16 -3.91
C GLY A 92 -6.17 1.57 -5.32
N CYS A 93 -6.65 0.35 -5.49
CA CYS A 93 -6.80 -0.29 -6.80
C CYS A 93 -7.76 0.49 -7.70
N VAL A 94 -8.93 0.87 -7.19
CA VAL A 94 -9.92 1.66 -7.95
C VAL A 94 -9.35 3.02 -8.35
N SER A 95 -8.73 3.75 -7.42
CA SER A 95 -8.12 5.04 -7.70
C SER A 95 -7.00 4.94 -8.73
N ASN A 96 -6.13 3.94 -8.59
CA ASN A 96 -5.00 3.71 -9.49
C ASN A 96 -5.49 3.37 -10.91
N LEU A 97 -6.46 2.47 -11.05
CA LEU A 97 -7.04 2.11 -12.35
C LEU A 97 -7.77 3.29 -12.98
N TYR A 98 -8.57 4.04 -12.21
CA TYR A 98 -9.26 5.21 -12.72
C TYR A 98 -8.29 6.25 -13.31
N VAL A 99 -7.22 6.55 -12.58
CA VAL A 99 -6.17 7.48 -13.05
C VAL A 99 -5.49 6.95 -14.31
N SER A 100 -5.10 5.68 -14.33
CA SER A 100 -4.31 5.10 -15.43
C SER A 100 -5.10 4.87 -16.73
N THR A 101 -6.42 4.85 -16.66
CA THR A 101 -7.31 4.67 -17.82
C THR A 101 -8.05 5.97 -18.23
N SER A 102 -7.77 7.07 -17.54
CA SER A 102 -8.45 8.33 -17.80
C SER A 102 -7.92 9.04 -19.04
N ASP A 103 -8.84 9.44 -19.92
CA ASP A 103 -8.55 10.28 -21.10
C ASP A 103 -7.98 11.64 -20.71
N ALA A 104 -8.36 12.16 -19.53
CA ALA A 104 -7.84 13.43 -19.00
C ALA A 104 -6.32 13.35 -18.76
N ILE A 105 -5.84 12.27 -18.16
CA ILE A 105 -4.42 12.04 -17.89
C ILE A 105 -3.67 11.77 -19.21
N ALA A 106 -4.24 10.96 -20.10
CA ALA A 106 -3.66 10.69 -21.42
C ALA A 106 -3.48 12.00 -22.23
N ALA A 107 -4.48 12.87 -22.22
CA ALA A 107 -4.44 14.16 -22.91
C ALA A 107 -3.37 15.11 -22.33
N ILE A 108 -3.18 15.11 -20.99
CA ILE A 108 -2.12 15.90 -20.36
C ILE A 108 -0.74 15.34 -20.71
N MET A 109 -0.57 14.02 -20.63
CA MET A 109 0.72 13.36 -20.94
C MET A 109 1.16 13.62 -22.37
N ASP A 110 0.24 13.56 -23.34
CA ASP A 110 0.50 13.91 -24.75
C ASP A 110 1.04 15.35 -24.89
N LYS A 111 0.56 16.29 -24.09
CA LYS A 111 1.03 17.69 -24.14
C LYS A 111 2.34 17.92 -23.38
N LEU A 112 2.59 17.15 -22.33
CA LEU A 112 3.86 17.21 -21.58
C LEU A 112 5.01 16.57 -22.35
N ASP A 113 4.74 15.53 -23.13
CA ASP A 113 5.74 14.84 -23.96
C ASP A 113 6.10 15.63 -25.24
N SER A 114 5.38 16.71 -25.53
CA SER A 114 5.70 17.60 -26.65
C SER A 114 6.96 18.42 -26.35
N ALA A 115 7.78 18.70 -27.39
CA ALA A 115 9.03 19.46 -27.27
C ALA A 115 8.88 20.85 -26.62
N HIS A 116 7.68 21.42 -26.68
CA HIS A 116 7.34 22.70 -26.07
C HIS A 116 5.99 22.59 -25.34
N PRO A 117 6.00 22.27 -24.04
CA PRO A 117 4.76 22.19 -23.26
C PRO A 117 4.02 23.54 -23.27
N ASN A 118 2.81 23.55 -23.81
CA ASN A 118 1.99 24.78 -23.89
C ASN A 118 1.05 24.83 -22.67
N GLN A 119 1.34 25.74 -21.73
CA GLN A 119 0.53 25.92 -20.51
C GLN A 119 -0.93 26.23 -20.81
N ALA A 120 -1.23 27.04 -21.82
CA ALA A 120 -2.60 27.33 -22.19
C ALA A 120 -3.37 26.11 -22.71
N ALA A 121 -2.67 25.18 -23.37
CA ALA A 121 -3.26 23.90 -23.79
C ALA A 121 -3.56 23.00 -22.60
N ILE A 122 -2.65 22.94 -21.61
CA ILE A 122 -2.85 22.18 -20.37
C ILE A 122 -4.04 22.75 -19.57
N GLU A 123 -4.13 24.08 -19.46
CA GLU A 123 -5.24 24.74 -18.77
C GLU A 123 -6.58 24.45 -19.45
N LYS A 124 -6.64 24.49 -20.78
CA LYS A 124 -7.83 24.12 -21.54
C LYS A 124 -8.26 22.68 -21.30
N ILE A 125 -7.30 21.72 -21.28
CA ILE A 125 -7.56 20.30 -20.97
C ILE A 125 -8.08 20.18 -19.54
N THR A 126 -7.46 20.86 -18.57
CA THR A 126 -7.88 20.82 -17.17
C THR A 126 -9.32 21.33 -17.01
N MET A 127 -9.69 22.38 -17.71
CA MET A 127 -11.08 22.87 -17.71
C MET A 127 -12.04 21.88 -18.39
N GLN A 128 -11.63 21.28 -19.51
CA GLN A 128 -12.44 20.32 -20.25
C GLN A 128 -12.76 19.09 -19.44
N TYR A 129 -11.77 18.59 -18.67
CA TYR A 129 -11.87 17.38 -17.83
C TYR A 129 -12.00 17.69 -16.33
N ALA A 130 -12.52 18.88 -15.97
CA ALA A 130 -12.63 19.30 -14.57
C ALA A 130 -13.38 18.30 -13.68
N GLY A 131 -14.39 17.62 -14.22
CA GLY A 131 -15.14 16.56 -13.53
C GLY A 131 -14.26 15.36 -13.21
N ASP A 132 -13.45 14.88 -14.16
CA ASP A 132 -12.54 13.75 -13.95
C ASP A 132 -11.48 14.07 -12.90
N PHE A 133 -10.89 15.28 -12.95
CA PHE A 133 -9.94 15.73 -11.92
C PHE A 133 -10.57 15.85 -10.54
N ALA A 134 -11.82 16.30 -10.46
CA ALA A 134 -12.55 16.35 -9.19
C ALA A 134 -12.77 14.93 -8.61
N ILE A 135 -13.15 13.96 -9.44
CA ILE A 135 -13.31 12.56 -9.03
C ILE A 135 -11.96 11.96 -8.59
N MET A 136 -10.88 12.18 -9.36
CA MET A 136 -9.53 11.75 -8.99
C MET A 136 -9.10 12.31 -7.64
N GLY A 137 -9.32 13.62 -7.44
CA GLY A 137 -9.02 14.29 -6.18
C GLY A 137 -9.81 13.70 -5.00
N LEU A 138 -11.12 13.47 -5.19
CA LEU A 138 -11.97 12.87 -4.16
C LEU A 138 -11.52 11.44 -3.82
N LEU A 139 -11.32 10.59 -4.82
CA LEU A 139 -10.84 9.22 -4.63
C LEU A 139 -9.46 9.20 -3.95
N GLY A 140 -8.55 10.08 -4.37
CA GLY A 140 -7.23 10.23 -3.76
C GLY A 140 -7.30 10.65 -2.30
N CYS A 141 -8.16 11.61 -1.95
CA CYS A 141 -8.37 12.05 -0.56
C CYS A 141 -8.92 10.91 0.31
N ILE A 142 -9.96 10.20 -0.16
CA ILE A 142 -10.54 9.07 0.57
C ILE A 142 -9.50 7.97 0.76
N PHE A 143 -8.74 7.64 -0.28
CA PHE A 143 -7.66 6.65 -0.20
C PHE A 143 -6.58 7.08 0.79
N MET A 144 -6.11 8.33 0.73
CA MET A 144 -5.09 8.85 1.65
C MET A 144 -5.54 8.79 3.11
N VAL A 145 -6.77 9.18 3.41
CA VAL A 145 -7.35 9.11 4.75
C VAL A 145 -7.42 7.65 5.22
N SER A 146 -7.85 6.73 4.36
CA SER A 146 -7.90 5.30 4.71
C SER A 146 -6.51 4.72 4.98
N CYS A 147 -5.51 5.08 4.19
CA CYS A 147 -4.11 4.69 4.40
C CYS A 147 -3.56 5.24 5.73
N LEU A 148 -3.87 6.50 6.06
CA LEU A 148 -3.45 7.11 7.32
C LEU A 148 -4.05 6.38 8.53
N ILE A 149 -5.32 6.02 8.47
CA ILE A 149 -5.98 5.23 9.52
C ILE A 149 -5.29 3.88 9.70
N VAL A 150 -5.06 3.14 8.60
CA VAL A 150 -4.35 1.85 8.64
C VAL A 150 -2.92 2.03 9.17
N PHE A 151 -2.20 3.04 8.72
CA PHE A 151 -0.85 3.36 9.18
C PHE A 151 -0.80 3.58 10.70
N ILE A 152 -1.67 4.43 11.24
CA ILE A 152 -1.77 4.66 12.70
C ILE A 152 -2.06 3.34 13.45
N MET A 153 -2.90 2.48 12.88
CA MET A 153 -3.19 1.17 13.47
C MET A 153 -1.96 0.25 13.48
N THR A 154 -1.08 0.32 12.48
CA THR A 154 0.15 -0.49 12.44
C THR A 154 1.22 -0.02 13.41
N LEU A 155 1.19 1.23 13.85
CA LEU A 155 2.12 1.78 14.84
C LEU A 155 1.88 1.25 16.26
N GLN A 156 0.67 0.79 16.57
CA GLN A 156 0.31 0.29 17.89
C GLN A 156 1.12 -0.96 18.24
N ASP A 157 1.41 -1.18 19.51
CA ASP A 157 2.19 -2.35 19.91
C ASP A 157 1.37 -3.64 19.87
N SER A 158 2.08 -4.78 19.82
CA SER A 158 1.51 -6.12 19.85
C SER A 158 0.77 -6.36 21.17
N LYS A 159 -0.41 -6.96 21.12
CA LYS A 159 -1.10 -7.41 22.34
C LYS A 159 -0.33 -8.57 22.96
N PRO A 160 0.03 -8.50 24.27
CA PRO A 160 0.77 -9.57 24.92
C PRO A 160 0.01 -10.88 24.95
N ALA A 161 -1.26 -10.85 25.34
CA ALA A 161 -2.12 -12.03 25.41
C ALA A 161 -2.49 -12.58 24.03
N ALA A 162 -2.78 -13.86 23.97
CA ALA A 162 -3.41 -14.48 22.81
C ALA A 162 -4.73 -13.77 22.49
N ASN A 163 -5.02 -13.60 21.21
CA ASN A 163 -6.27 -13.03 20.73
C ASN A 163 -6.95 -13.97 19.72
N LYS A 164 -8.09 -13.58 19.16
CA LYS A 164 -8.85 -14.41 18.21
C LYS A 164 -8.07 -14.81 16.95
N TYR A 165 -6.89 -14.23 16.72
CA TYR A 165 -6.02 -14.51 15.57
C TYR A 165 -4.83 -15.38 15.92
N GLY A 166 -4.67 -15.75 17.21
CA GLY A 166 -3.64 -16.65 17.68
C GLY A 166 -2.76 -16.10 18.82
N PRO A 167 -1.72 -16.84 19.20
CA PRO A 167 -0.76 -16.44 20.24
C PRO A 167 0.06 -15.21 19.80
N SER A 168 0.66 -14.52 20.76
CA SER A 168 1.51 -13.38 20.47
C SER A 168 2.81 -13.81 19.78
N PRO A 169 3.21 -13.18 18.66
CA PRO A 169 4.51 -13.45 18.04
C PRO A 169 5.66 -12.74 18.78
N LYS A 170 5.36 -11.86 19.72
CA LYS A 170 6.32 -11.04 20.50
C LYS A 170 6.53 -11.59 21.91
N TYR A 171 5.52 -12.20 22.51
CA TYR A 171 5.53 -12.65 23.90
C TYR A 171 5.27 -14.15 23.98
N VAL A 172 6.02 -14.86 24.85
CA VAL A 172 5.78 -16.27 25.17
C VAL A 172 5.40 -16.41 26.64
N GLU A 173 4.51 -17.35 26.93
CA GLU A 173 4.20 -17.75 28.30
C GLU A 173 5.39 -18.54 28.86
N GLU A 174 5.83 -18.21 30.07
CA GLU A 174 6.81 -18.99 30.85
C GLU A 174 6.13 -20.13 31.53
#